data_aa4a16d0370310c099a8a6d1d85b8e0c
#
_entry.id   aa4a16d0370310c099a8a6d1d85b8e0c
#
_cell.length_a   1.000
_cell.length_b   1.000
_cell.length_c   1.000
_cell.angle_alpha   90.00
_cell.angle_beta   90.00
_cell.angle_gamma   90.00
#
_symmetry.space_group_name_H-M   'P 1'
#
loop_
_entity.id
_entity.type
_entity.pdbx_description
1 polymer ?
#
loop_
_entity_poly.entity_id
_entity_poly.type
_entity_poly.pdbx_seq_one_letter_code
_entity_poly.pdbx_strand_id
1 'polypeptide(L)'
;MNSGTHASVMGNRKNKAVVETVAQIVFTICAFFAVLAVVSITLYMIISGTPAIMKVGLGEILFGTEWMPTAADPKFGILWVILTSIVGTTLAILLGVPIGVLTAVFLAEVAPRPLAAIVKPAVELLAGIPSVIYGLLGIYLLNPLMYKLERLIFQGSTTHQFTGGANLLSAVIVLAIMILPTVINISETSIR
;
A
#
# COMPACT_ATOMS: atom_id res chain seq x y z
N MET A 1 13.96 60.78 -12.79
CA MET A 1 12.79 60.27 -12.10
C MET A 1 12.82 58.74 -12.17
N ASN A 2 13.49 58.03 -11.26
CA ASN A 2 13.44 56.53 -11.25
C ASN A 2 13.88 55.95 -9.90
N SER A 3 13.53 56.55 -8.77
CA SER A 3 13.87 56.10 -7.42
C SER A 3 12.77 55.25 -6.74
N GLY A 4 11.56 55.22 -7.30
CA GLY A 4 10.44 54.50 -6.70
C GLY A 4 10.36 52.98 -7.00
N THR A 5 10.92 52.54 -8.12
CA THR A 5 10.87 51.14 -8.56
C THR A 5 11.85 50.23 -7.82
N HIS A 6 13.00 50.74 -7.41
CA HIS A 6 14.00 49.97 -6.67
C HIS A 6 13.60 49.67 -5.21
N ALA A 7 12.85 50.57 -4.56
CA ALA A 7 12.40 50.37 -3.18
C ALA A 7 11.29 49.30 -3.07
N SER A 8 10.37 49.21 -4.03
CA SER A 8 9.28 48.23 -4.06
C SER A 8 9.79 46.79 -4.31
N VAL A 9 10.83 46.65 -5.13
CA VAL A 9 11.45 45.35 -5.43
C VAL A 9 12.26 44.82 -4.23
N MET A 10 12.92 45.71 -3.47
CA MET A 10 13.66 45.33 -2.25
C MET A 10 12.73 44.95 -1.08
N GLY A 11 11.60 45.61 -0.91
CA GLY A 11 10.60 45.28 0.11
C GLY A 11 9.97 43.90 -0.13
N ASN A 12 9.69 43.55 -1.38
CA ASN A 12 9.14 42.26 -1.75
C ASN A 12 10.14 41.12 -1.57
N ARG A 13 11.45 41.35 -1.78
CA ARG A 13 12.51 40.35 -1.53
C ARG A 13 12.69 40.05 -0.03
N LYS A 14 12.63 41.04 0.86
CA LYS A 14 12.73 40.84 2.31
C LYS A 14 11.54 40.05 2.86
N ASN A 15 10.33 40.35 2.44
CA ASN A 15 9.13 39.63 2.85
C ASN A 15 9.15 38.17 2.34
N LYS A 16 9.65 37.94 1.14
CA LYS A 16 9.81 36.61 0.57
C LYS A 16 10.84 35.78 1.35
N ALA A 17 11.98 36.37 1.71
CA ALA A 17 13.01 35.71 2.52
C ALA A 17 12.51 35.35 3.93
N VAL A 18 11.72 36.22 4.57
CA VAL A 18 11.13 35.93 5.89
C VAL A 18 10.13 34.77 5.81
N VAL A 19 9.24 34.78 4.81
CA VAL A 19 8.26 33.70 4.59
C VAL A 19 8.98 32.36 4.33
N GLU A 20 10.04 32.40 3.53
CA GLU A 20 10.87 31.23 3.22
C GLU A 20 11.56 30.67 4.45
N THR A 21 12.15 31.53 5.30
CA THR A 21 12.77 31.12 6.57
C THR A 21 11.75 30.55 7.56
N VAL A 22 10.58 31.18 7.70
CA VAL A 22 9.50 30.67 8.56
C VAL A 22 8.99 29.31 8.06
N ALA A 23 8.77 29.17 6.77
CA ALA A 23 8.38 27.90 6.18
C ALA A 23 9.43 26.80 6.42
N GLN A 24 10.71 27.14 6.24
CA GLN A 24 11.83 26.23 6.51
C GLN A 24 11.88 25.76 7.96
N ILE A 25 11.68 26.67 8.93
CA ILE A 25 11.64 26.34 10.35
C ILE A 25 10.45 25.41 10.64
N VAL A 26 9.26 25.74 10.13
CA VAL A 26 8.08 24.91 10.33
C VAL A 26 8.28 23.51 9.75
N PHE A 27 8.78 23.38 8.53
CA PHE A 27 9.06 22.09 7.92
C PHE A 27 10.13 21.31 8.69
N THR A 28 11.17 21.97 9.18
CA THR A 28 12.20 21.32 10.00
C THR A 28 11.64 20.77 11.30
N ILE A 29 10.78 21.56 11.98
CA ILE A 29 10.11 21.11 13.20
C ILE A 29 9.20 19.91 12.91
N CYS A 30 8.37 19.98 11.84
CA CYS A 30 7.53 18.87 11.44
C CYS A 30 8.34 17.60 11.11
N ALA A 31 9.44 17.76 10.37
CA ALA A 31 10.34 16.65 10.05
C ALA A 31 10.95 16.02 11.30
N PHE A 32 11.38 16.85 12.27
CA PHE A 32 11.91 16.36 13.54
C PHE A 32 10.88 15.54 14.32
N PHE A 33 9.63 16.03 14.43
CA PHE A 33 8.55 15.29 15.08
C PHE A 33 8.22 14.00 14.34
N ALA A 34 8.21 13.98 13.01
CA ALA A 34 7.97 12.79 12.23
C ALA A 34 9.06 11.72 12.49
N VAL A 35 10.34 12.11 12.48
CA VAL A 35 11.45 11.20 12.79
C VAL A 35 11.35 10.69 14.22
N LEU A 36 11.07 11.57 15.19
CA LEU A 36 10.92 11.21 16.59
C LEU A 36 9.77 10.20 16.80
N ALA A 37 8.64 10.38 16.10
CA ALA A 37 7.52 9.45 16.16
C ALA A 37 7.91 8.06 15.63
N VAL A 38 8.58 7.99 14.46
CA VAL A 38 9.05 6.73 13.88
C VAL A 38 10.04 6.01 14.80
N VAL A 39 11.01 6.75 15.35
CA VAL A 39 11.99 6.20 16.31
C VAL A 39 11.30 5.68 17.56
N SER A 40 10.32 6.44 18.11
CA SER A 40 9.57 6.04 19.30
C SER A 40 8.76 4.77 19.08
N ILE A 41 8.09 4.65 17.93
CA ILE A 41 7.34 3.43 17.57
C ILE A 41 8.30 2.25 17.43
N THR A 42 9.42 2.44 16.75
CA THR A 42 10.43 1.38 16.56
C THR A 42 10.99 0.90 17.90
N LEU A 43 11.38 1.81 18.78
CA LEU A 43 11.88 1.48 20.12
C LEU A 43 10.80 0.76 20.95
N TYR A 44 9.58 1.25 20.92
CA TYR A 44 8.46 0.60 21.61
C TYR A 44 8.24 -0.84 21.13
N MET A 45 8.25 -1.06 19.81
CA MET A 45 8.09 -2.39 19.24
C MET A 45 9.22 -3.34 19.64
N ILE A 46 10.47 -2.87 19.66
CA ILE A 46 11.63 -3.66 20.08
C ILE A 46 11.52 -4.00 21.57
N ILE A 47 11.28 -3.02 22.43
CA ILE A 47 11.22 -3.22 23.89
C ILE A 47 10.05 -4.15 24.26
N SER A 48 8.88 -3.98 23.65
CA SER A 48 7.70 -4.80 23.92
C SER A 48 7.75 -6.19 23.30
N GLY A 49 8.37 -6.33 22.11
CA GLY A 49 8.47 -7.59 21.39
C GLY A 49 9.59 -8.51 21.91
N THR A 50 10.70 -7.95 22.36
CA THR A 50 11.86 -8.73 22.81
C THR A 50 11.54 -9.75 23.92
N PRO A 51 10.78 -9.43 24.99
CA PRO A 51 10.44 -10.41 26.00
C PRO A 51 9.60 -11.59 25.50
N ALA A 52 8.73 -11.36 24.53
CA ALA A 52 7.94 -12.41 23.89
C ALA A 52 8.82 -13.35 23.07
N ILE A 53 9.72 -12.77 22.26
CA ILE A 53 10.70 -13.52 21.45
C ILE A 53 11.63 -14.36 22.34
N MET A 54 12.08 -13.80 23.47
CA MET A 54 12.96 -14.52 24.40
C MET A 54 12.26 -15.68 25.12
N LYS A 55 10.95 -15.58 25.37
CA LYS A 55 10.16 -16.64 26.02
C LYS A 55 9.79 -17.75 25.08
N VAL A 56 9.38 -17.45 23.87
CA VAL A 56 8.90 -18.43 22.88
C VAL A 56 10.04 -18.99 22.05
N GLY A 57 11.05 -18.18 21.76
CA GLY A 57 12.15 -18.52 20.86
C GLY A 57 11.86 -18.13 19.40
N LEU A 58 12.86 -17.52 18.76
CA LEU A 58 12.75 -17.08 17.34
C LEU A 58 12.45 -18.24 16.38
N GLY A 59 13.03 -19.41 16.64
CA GLY A 59 12.83 -20.60 15.81
C GLY A 59 11.37 -21.07 15.84
N GLU A 60 10.76 -21.11 16.99
CA GLU A 60 9.36 -21.54 17.13
C GLU A 60 8.40 -20.50 16.54
N ILE A 61 8.70 -19.23 16.68
CA ILE A 61 7.89 -18.16 16.06
C ILE A 61 7.96 -18.27 14.54
N LEU A 62 9.14 -18.34 13.94
CA LEU A 62 9.31 -18.28 12.49
C LEU A 62 8.92 -19.60 11.77
N PHE A 63 9.20 -20.75 12.37
CA PHE A 63 9.00 -22.07 11.77
C PHE A 63 7.84 -22.85 12.38
N GLY A 64 7.25 -22.36 13.45
CA GLY A 64 6.05 -22.96 14.03
C GLY A 64 4.87 -22.85 13.05
N THR A 65 4.06 -23.91 13.02
CA THR A 65 2.93 -24.05 12.10
C THR A 65 1.58 -23.72 12.74
N GLU A 66 1.54 -23.59 14.07
CA GLU A 66 0.31 -23.38 14.81
C GLU A 66 0.26 -21.98 15.40
N TRP A 67 -0.83 -21.29 15.13
CA TRP A 67 -1.13 -19.97 15.69
C TRP A 67 -2.36 -20.07 16.58
N MET A 68 -2.14 -20.20 17.88
CA MET A 68 -3.20 -20.32 18.92
C MET A 68 -2.84 -19.49 20.16
N PRO A 69 -2.82 -18.16 20.08
CA PRO A 69 -2.36 -17.29 21.18
C PRO A 69 -3.28 -17.30 22.40
N THR A 70 -4.54 -17.73 22.24
CA THR A 70 -5.56 -17.75 23.30
C THR A 70 -5.83 -19.16 23.86
N ALA A 71 -5.09 -20.18 23.41
CA ALA A 71 -5.21 -21.54 23.92
C ALA A 71 -4.66 -21.66 25.35
N ALA A 72 -4.99 -22.74 26.04
CA ALA A 72 -4.44 -23.06 27.36
C ALA A 72 -2.91 -23.24 27.31
N ASP A 73 -2.39 -23.72 26.18
CA ASP A 73 -0.96 -23.75 25.82
C ASP A 73 -0.78 -22.86 24.58
N PRO A 74 -0.36 -21.58 24.75
CA PRO A 74 -0.30 -20.63 23.66
C PRO A 74 0.80 -20.96 22.66
N LYS A 75 0.45 -20.99 21.35
CA LYS A 75 1.38 -21.22 20.24
C LYS A 75 1.41 -20.02 19.32
N PHE A 76 2.62 -19.62 18.88
CA PHE A 76 2.87 -18.38 18.14
C PHE A 76 3.58 -18.61 16.80
N GLY A 77 3.39 -19.77 16.16
CA GLY A 77 3.99 -20.08 14.87
C GLY A 77 3.39 -19.29 13.71
N ILE A 78 4.22 -18.55 12.96
CA ILE A 78 3.78 -17.70 11.84
C ILE A 78 4.23 -18.21 10.47
N LEU A 79 4.74 -19.45 10.36
CA LEU A 79 5.26 -19.98 9.09
C LEU A 79 4.22 -19.90 7.97
N TRP A 80 2.98 -20.31 8.22
CA TRP A 80 1.92 -20.25 7.22
C TRP A 80 1.56 -18.82 6.82
N VAL A 81 1.64 -17.86 7.76
CA VAL A 81 1.42 -16.45 7.46
C VAL A 81 2.51 -15.92 6.53
N ILE A 82 3.77 -16.28 6.78
CA ILE A 82 4.90 -15.90 5.92
C ILE A 82 4.74 -16.48 4.52
N LEU A 83 4.48 -17.79 4.42
CA LEU A 83 4.32 -18.48 3.14
C LEU A 83 3.14 -17.90 2.34
N THR A 84 1.99 -17.70 3.00
CA THR A 84 0.81 -17.11 2.36
C THR A 84 1.09 -15.69 1.86
N SER A 85 1.84 -14.89 2.62
CA SER A 85 2.23 -13.54 2.20
C SER A 85 3.14 -13.55 0.98
N ILE A 86 4.14 -14.45 0.96
CA ILE A 86 5.06 -14.59 -0.19
C ILE A 86 4.28 -15.03 -1.44
N VAL A 87 3.48 -16.09 -1.32
CA VAL A 87 2.68 -16.62 -2.44
C VAL A 87 1.69 -15.57 -2.93
N GLY A 88 0.94 -14.94 -2.01
CA GLY A 88 -0.06 -13.94 -2.35
C GLY A 88 0.55 -12.72 -3.05
N THR A 89 1.68 -12.22 -2.55
CA THR A 89 2.39 -11.09 -3.18
C THR A 89 2.94 -11.46 -4.55
N THR A 90 3.54 -12.65 -4.69
CA THR A 90 4.08 -13.13 -5.97
C THR A 90 2.98 -13.24 -7.01
N LEU A 91 1.83 -13.84 -6.66
CA LEU A 91 0.70 -13.96 -7.56
C LEU A 91 0.10 -12.59 -7.92
N ALA A 92 0.01 -11.66 -6.96
CA ALA A 92 -0.46 -10.30 -7.21
C ALA A 92 0.45 -9.55 -8.19
N ILE A 93 1.78 -9.70 -8.07
CA ILE A 93 2.76 -9.13 -8.99
C ILE A 93 2.64 -9.76 -10.38
N LEU A 94 2.54 -11.08 -10.46
CA LEU A 94 2.38 -11.80 -11.73
C LEU A 94 1.12 -11.41 -12.50
N LEU A 95 0.06 -11.01 -11.80
CA LEU A 95 -1.17 -10.51 -12.43
C LEU A 95 -1.10 -9.01 -12.68
N GLY A 96 -0.73 -8.23 -11.68
CA GLY A 96 -0.83 -6.77 -11.72
C GLY A 96 0.23 -6.10 -12.60
N VAL A 97 1.48 -6.59 -12.58
CA VAL A 97 2.56 -5.96 -13.34
C VAL A 97 2.35 -6.09 -14.86
N PRO A 98 2.05 -7.26 -15.44
CA PRO A 98 1.79 -7.36 -16.86
C PRO A 98 0.62 -6.47 -17.33
N ILE A 99 -0.48 -6.48 -16.58
CA ILE A 99 -1.66 -5.64 -16.89
C ILE A 99 -1.30 -4.16 -16.80
N GLY A 100 -0.57 -3.75 -15.75
CA GLY A 100 -0.14 -2.37 -15.55
C GLY A 100 0.80 -1.87 -16.65
N VAL A 101 1.81 -2.68 -17.01
CA VAL A 101 2.75 -2.34 -18.09
C VAL A 101 2.05 -2.25 -19.44
N LEU A 102 1.20 -3.21 -19.79
CA LEU A 102 0.42 -3.16 -21.04
C LEU A 102 -0.49 -1.93 -21.08
N THR A 103 -1.11 -1.58 -19.96
CA THR A 103 -1.92 -0.37 -19.86
C THR A 103 -1.08 0.90 -20.04
N ALA A 104 0.13 0.94 -19.47
CA ALA A 104 1.05 2.06 -19.62
C ALA A 104 1.51 2.23 -21.08
N VAL A 105 1.91 1.14 -21.75
CA VAL A 105 2.27 1.15 -23.17
C VAL A 105 1.09 1.65 -24.01
N PHE A 106 -0.11 1.13 -23.75
CA PHE A 106 -1.32 1.59 -24.44
C PHE A 106 -1.54 3.08 -24.27
N LEU A 107 -1.43 3.61 -23.04
CA LEU A 107 -1.63 5.03 -22.75
C LEU A 107 -0.53 5.93 -23.33
N ALA A 108 0.71 5.44 -23.41
CA ALA A 108 1.84 6.21 -23.91
C ALA A 108 1.89 6.27 -25.45
N GLU A 109 1.66 5.15 -26.13
CA GLU A 109 1.91 4.98 -27.54
C GLU A 109 0.65 4.90 -28.41
N VAL A 110 -0.43 4.30 -27.91
CA VAL A 110 -1.60 3.91 -28.73
C VAL A 110 -2.82 4.77 -28.46
N ALA A 111 -3.03 5.18 -27.21
CA ALA A 111 -4.27 5.83 -26.80
C ALA A 111 -4.45 7.20 -27.48
N PRO A 112 -5.64 7.49 -28.05
CA PRO A 112 -5.96 8.82 -28.57
C PRO A 112 -5.89 9.86 -27.44
N ARG A 113 -5.42 11.08 -27.78
CA ARG A 113 -5.22 12.17 -26.82
C ARG A 113 -6.39 12.40 -25.86
N PRO A 114 -7.68 12.42 -26.29
CA PRO A 114 -8.80 12.64 -25.37
C PRO A 114 -8.97 11.50 -24.35
N LEU A 115 -8.71 10.27 -24.74
CA LEU A 115 -8.78 9.12 -23.83
C LEU A 115 -7.67 9.18 -22.79
N ALA A 116 -6.43 9.41 -23.20
CA ALA A 116 -5.30 9.56 -22.30
C ALA A 116 -5.49 10.71 -21.32
N ALA A 117 -6.09 11.82 -21.76
CA ALA A 117 -6.37 12.99 -20.90
C ALA A 117 -7.38 12.71 -19.77
N ILE A 118 -8.25 11.71 -19.92
CA ILE A 118 -9.21 11.30 -18.89
C ILE A 118 -8.63 10.17 -18.01
N VAL A 119 -8.00 9.16 -18.64
CA VAL A 119 -7.54 7.97 -17.91
C VAL A 119 -6.35 8.27 -17.00
N LYS A 120 -5.41 9.15 -17.41
CA LYS A 120 -4.25 9.50 -16.57
C LYS A 120 -4.64 10.12 -15.22
N PRO A 121 -5.43 11.21 -15.17
CA PRO A 121 -5.86 11.75 -13.88
C PRO A 121 -6.64 10.72 -13.04
N ALA A 122 -7.42 9.84 -13.68
CA ALA A 122 -8.13 8.78 -12.97
C ALA A 122 -7.17 7.79 -12.31
N VAL A 123 -6.11 7.37 -13.00
CA VAL A 123 -5.05 6.50 -12.43
C VAL A 123 -4.29 7.21 -11.31
N GLU A 124 -3.97 8.50 -11.47
CA GLU A 124 -3.33 9.29 -10.42
C GLU A 124 -4.21 9.43 -9.17
N LEU A 125 -5.52 9.64 -9.35
CA LEU A 125 -6.47 9.67 -8.23
C LEU A 125 -6.55 8.31 -7.52
N LEU A 126 -6.56 7.20 -8.27
CA LEU A 126 -6.52 5.86 -7.69
C LEU A 126 -5.23 5.62 -6.89
N ALA A 127 -4.08 6.11 -7.37
CA ALA A 127 -2.82 6.03 -6.64
C ALA A 127 -2.85 6.78 -5.29
N GLY A 128 -3.69 7.81 -5.17
CA GLY A 128 -3.87 8.58 -3.94
C GLY A 128 -4.78 7.92 -2.90
N ILE A 129 -5.51 6.84 -3.25
CA ILE A 129 -6.40 6.15 -2.32
C ILE A 129 -5.57 5.34 -1.31
N PRO A 130 -5.78 5.54 0.02
CA PRO A 130 -5.11 4.73 1.04
C PRO A 130 -5.39 3.24 0.88
N SER A 131 -4.37 2.39 1.07
CA SER A 131 -4.46 0.93 0.92
C SER A 131 -5.57 0.27 1.77
N VAL A 132 -5.87 0.87 2.93
CA VAL A 132 -6.96 0.42 3.81
C VAL A 132 -8.32 0.45 3.11
N ILE A 133 -8.56 1.45 2.25
CA ILE A 133 -9.83 1.55 1.49
C ILE A 133 -9.93 0.41 0.49
N TYR A 134 -8.85 0.06 -0.20
CA TYR A 134 -8.81 -1.11 -1.10
C TYR A 134 -9.10 -2.40 -0.33
N GLY A 135 -8.57 -2.56 0.89
CA GLY A 135 -8.86 -3.69 1.77
C GLY A 135 -10.35 -3.76 2.15
N LEU A 136 -10.96 -2.63 2.51
CA LEU A 136 -12.40 -2.55 2.82
C LEU A 136 -13.27 -2.88 1.58
N LEU A 137 -12.91 -2.36 0.41
CA LEU A 137 -13.60 -2.72 -0.85
C LEU A 137 -13.48 -4.22 -1.13
N GLY A 138 -12.32 -4.83 -0.86
CA GLY A 138 -12.13 -6.26 -0.95
C GLY A 138 -13.09 -7.02 -0.07
N ILE A 139 -13.23 -6.64 1.19
CA ILE A 139 -14.12 -7.29 2.15
C ILE A 139 -15.60 -7.14 1.74
N TYR A 140 -16.04 -5.95 1.40
CA TYR A 140 -17.46 -5.67 1.16
C TYR A 140 -17.92 -5.99 -0.25
N LEU A 141 -17.06 -5.89 -1.25
CA LEU A 141 -17.43 -6.06 -2.65
C LEU A 141 -16.92 -7.39 -3.22
N LEU A 142 -15.62 -7.70 -3.00
CA LEU A 142 -14.97 -8.85 -3.63
C LEU A 142 -15.27 -10.15 -2.89
N ASN A 143 -15.24 -10.17 -1.56
CA ASN A 143 -15.52 -11.40 -0.81
C ASN A 143 -16.93 -11.98 -1.08
N PRO A 144 -18.02 -11.19 -1.13
CA PRO A 144 -19.33 -11.73 -1.50
C PRO A 144 -19.37 -12.30 -2.92
N LEU A 145 -18.62 -11.69 -3.86
CA LEU A 145 -18.50 -12.19 -5.22
C LEU A 145 -17.73 -13.52 -5.27
N MET A 146 -16.62 -13.60 -4.55
CA MET A 146 -15.81 -14.81 -4.43
C MET A 146 -16.59 -15.94 -3.74
N TYR A 147 -17.40 -15.63 -2.73
CA TYR A 147 -18.25 -16.62 -2.08
C TYR A 147 -19.30 -17.20 -3.04
N LYS A 148 -19.91 -16.36 -3.89
CA LYS A 148 -20.83 -16.85 -4.93
C LYS A 148 -20.10 -17.76 -5.92
N LEU A 149 -18.89 -17.38 -6.34
CA LEU A 149 -18.07 -18.18 -7.23
C LEU A 149 -17.68 -19.52 -6.58
N GLU A 150 -17.23 -19.48 -5.32
CA GLU A 150 -16.90 -20.68 -4.54
C GLU A 150 -18.09 -21.64 -4.45
N ARG A 151 -19.28 -21.13 -4.16
CA ARG A 151 -20.51 -21.93 -4.13
C ARG A 151 -20.87 -22.51 -5.50
N LEU A 152 -20.64 -21.77 -6.58
CA LEU A 152 -20.92 -22.24 -7.93
C LEU A 152 -19.98 -23.41 -8.33
N ILE A 153 -18.70 -23.29 -7.98
CA ILE A 153 -17.69 -24.31 -8.33
C ILE A 153 -17.86 -25.57 -7.48
N PHE A 154 -18.14 -25.41 -6.19
CA PHE A 154 -18.17 -26.52 -5.22
C PHE A 154 -19.57 -26.94 -4.79
N GLN A 155 -20.59 -26.71 -5.62
CA GLN A 155 -22.01 -27.04 -5.32
C GLN A 155 -22.28 -28.49 -4.92
N GLY A 156 -21.46 -29.43 -5.37
CA GLY A 156 -21.61 -30.87 -5.09
C GLY A 156 -20.59 -31.45 -4.11
N SER A 157 -19.70 -30.63 -3.56
CA SER A 157 -18.65 -31.12 -2.66
C SER A 157 -19.14 -31.17 -1.22
N THR A 158 -19.08 -32.36 -0.60
CA THR A 158 -19.38 -32.57 0.83
C THR A 158 -18.14 -32.32 1.73
N THR A 159 -16.96 -32.26 1.14
CA THR A 159 -15.67 -32.09 1.84
C THR A 159 -15.12 -30.67 1.83
N HIS A 160 -15.64 -29.81 0.97
CA HIS A 160 -15.16 -28.44 0.85
C HIS A 160 -15.70 -27.54 1.98
N GLN A 161 -14.77 -26.89 2.71
CA GLN A 161 -15.12 -25.90 3.73
C GLN A 161 -15.19 -24.52 3.08
N PHE A 162 -16.37 -23.93 3.07
CA PHE A 162 -16.58 -22.59 2.52
C PHE A 162 -15.91 -21.51 3.35
N THR A 163 -15.11 -20.66 2.71
CA THR A 163 -14.33 -19.60 3.36
C THR A 163 -15.12 -18.30 3.55
N GLY A 164 -16.36 -18.23 3.07
CA GLY A 164 -17.14 -16.98 3.04
C GLY A 164 -16.59 -15.95 2.06
N GLY A 165 -15.73 -16.38 1.11
CA GLY A 165 -15.09 -15.54 0.12
C GLY A 165 -13.79 -14.87 0.60
N ALA A 166 -13.45 -14.94 1.88
CA ALA A 166 -12.18 -14.47 2.43
C ALA A 166 -11.08 -15.51 2.18
N ASN A 167 -10.62 -15.62 0.94
CA ASN A 167 -9.62 -16.58 0.50
C ASN A 167 -8.41 -15.91 -0.15
N LEU A 168 -7.37 -16.69 -0.43
CA LEU A 168 -6.13 -16.19 -1.03
C LEU A 168 -6.38 -15.52 -2.40
N LEU A 169 -7.30 -16.05 -3.20
CA LEU A 169 -7.62 -15.47 -4.51
C LEU A 169 -8.21 -14.06 -4.38
N SER A 170 -9.13 -13.86 -3.41
CA SER A 170 -9.68 -12.54 -3.10
C SER A 170 -8.56 -11.55 -2.72
N ALA A 171 -7.63 -11.97 -1.85
CA ALA A 171 -6.51 -11.15 -1.43
C ALA A 171 -5.58 -10.80 -2.62
N VAL A 172 -5.25 -11.77 -3.45
CA VAL A 172 -4.40 -11.59 -4.66
C VAL A 172 -5.02 -10.58 -5.63
N ILE A 173 -6.33 -10.65 -5.87
CA ILE A 173 -7.02 -9.71 -6.77
C ILE A 173 -6.99 -8.29 -6.20
N VAL A 174 -7.27 -8.11 -4.90
CA VAL A 174 -7.20 -6.79 -4.25
C VAL A 174 -5.79 -6.22 -4.32
N LEU A 175 -4.77 -7.02 -4.00
CA LEU A 175 -3.37 -6.61 -4.08
C LEU A 175 -2.96 -6.25 -5.51
N ALA A 176 -3.37 -7.05 -6.51
CA ALA A 176 -3.11 -6.76 -7.91
C ALA A 176 -3.73 -5.42 -8.35
N ILE A 177 -4.99 -5.16 -7.98
CA ILE A 177 -5.65 -3.88 -8.26
C ILE A 177 -4.92 -2.72 -7.57
N MET A 178 -4.49 -2.91 -6.33
CA MET A 178 -3.81 -1.87 -5.54
C MET A 178 -2.47 -1.45 -6.14
N ILE A 179 -1.71 -2.37 -6.76
CA ILE A 179 -0.42 -2.04 -7.37
C ILE A 179 -0.55 -1.44 -8.77
N LEU A 180 -1.67 -1.64 -9.48
CA LEU A 180 -1.88 -1.17 -10.85
C LEU A 180 -1.57 0.31 -11.06
N PRO A 181 -2.11 1.25 -10.26
CA PRO A 181 -1.86 2.68 -10.48
C PRO A 181 -0.37 3.03 -10.41
N THR A 182 0.36 2.45 -9.45
CA THR A 182 1.79 2.67 -9.28
C THR A 182 2.59 2.11 -10.47
N VAL A 183 2.28 0.89 -10.90
CA VAL A 183 2.94 0.27 -12.06
C VAL A 183 2.67 1.06 -13.34
N ILE A 184 1.43 1.50 -13.56
CA ILE A 184 1.05 2.28 -14.75
C ILE A 184 1.83 3.61 -14.77
N ASN A 185 1.84 4.37 -13.67
CA ASN A 185 2.50 5.66 -13.61
C ASN A 185 4.02 5.57 -13.82
N ILE A 186 4.67 4.60 -13.15
CA ILE A 186 6.12 4.40 -13.31
C ILE A 186 6.46 3.95 -14.73
N SER A 187 5.71 3.00 -15.28
CA SER A 187 5.96 2.47 -16.62
C SER A 187 5.70 3.53 -17.70
N GLU A 188 4.62 4.30 -17.57
CA GLU A 188 4.33 5.37 -18.54
C GLU A 188 5.40 6.46 -18.55
N THR A 189 5.88 6.90 -17.37
CA THR A 189 6.97 7.88 -17.28
C THR A 189 8.30 7.37 -17.81
N SER A 190 8.52 6.06 -17.79
CA SER A 190 9.75 5.44 -18.30
C SER A 190 9.73 5.23 -19.82
N ILE A 191 8.54 5.16 -20.43
CA ILE A 191 8.38 4.96 -21.90
C ILE A 191 8.45 6.28 -22.65
N ARG A 192 8.11 7.40 -22.02
CA ARG A 192 8.17 8.76 -22.60
C ARG A 192 9.55 9.36 -22.57
#